data_87f763c282c70a95815d741680a0a26f
#
_entry.id   87f763c282c70a95815d741680a0a26f
#
_cell.length_a   1.000
_cell.length_b   1.000
_cell.length_c   1.000
_cell.angle_alpha   90.00
_cell.angle_beta   90.00
_cell.angle_gamma   90.00
#
_symmetry.space_group_name_H-M   'P 1'
#
loop_
_entity.id
_entity.type
_entity.pdbx_description
1 polymer ?
#
loop_
_entity_poly.entity_id
_entity_poly.type
_entity_poly.pdbx_seq_one_letter_code
_entity_poly.pdbx_strand_id
1 'polypeptide(L)'
;MFENKRGLGVLIAAIFVLGTLLSGCSGKQAGGARPTAVKAMNVLRQDTPLMHVYAGQIMGTDEVQIRSRVSGNIVEKYIVGGQFVSAGQLLYRIDSRQYESALLQARATLAQSEATLNNARTDLARYQQLYASAAVSEQTLATQQAQVNAYEAVVAANTALVRQAQENLDDTVIYAPLSGQLSVDDVAMGTFVSAGTTTLVSMGTSNPIFAQFSLSENEYLDFVEQAAKTGGIGAVVVELTLSNGSKYPIIGHIVTSDRALTAQTGTLTVKALFDNPDGLLMPGMFARVTLIGDTLPNATLVPERAVQQLLGKSFVMLVGEDNKAVARTITLGDKIGSYYIVKDGLDTSDIVVVEGLTTLQEGGDLAVTMVTPSEMGFSLEGDTSNFNTRELTPAK
;
A
#
# COMPACT_ATOMS: atom_id res chain seq x y z
N MET A 1 78.48 13.88 -72.26
CA MET A 1 78.52 12.52 -71.67
C MET A 1 79.35 12.53 -70.41
N PHE A 2 79.01 13.33 -69.42
CA PHE A 2 79.66 13.44 -68.14
C PHE A 2 78.73 14.21 -67.15
N GLU A 3 77.68 13.60 -66.72
CA GLU A 3 76.84 14.12 -65.57
C GLU A 3 75.97 13.02 -65.05
N ASN A 4 76.51 12.09 -64.19
CA ASN A 4 75.61 11.22 -63.38
C ASN A 4 76.36 10.46 -62.28
N LYS A 5 77.51 10.95 -61.78
CA LYS A 5 78.27 10.27 -60.70
C LYS A 5 78.21 11.03 -59.36
N ARG A 6 77.70 12.26 -59.36
CA ARG A 6 77.65 13.03 -58.09
C ARG A 6 76.33 12.84 -57.27
N GLY A 7 75.25 12.33 -57.90
CA GLY A 7 73.95 12.11 -57.25
C GLY A 7 73.90 10.82 -56.43
N LEU A 8 74.66 9.80 -56.84
CA LEU A 8 74.59 8.46 -56.13
C LEU A 8 75.36 8.47 -54.83
N GLY A 9 76.37 9.29 -54.65
CA GLY A 9 77.14 9.40 -53.36
C GLY A 9 76.37 10.14 -52.28
N VAL A 10 75.59 11.16 -52.67
CA VAL A 10 74.81 11.91 -51.67
C VAL A 10 73.56 11.09 -51.18
N LEU A 11 73.01 10.23 -52.07
CA LEU A 11 71.89 9.34 -51.68
C LEU A 11 72.30 8.25 -50.75
N ILE A 12 73.51 7.67 -50.92
CA ILE A 12 74.04 6.60 -49.97
C ILE A 12 74.43 7.22 -48.66
N ALA A 13 75.01 8.46 -48.64
CA ALA A 13 75.32 9.12 -47.35
C ALA A 13 74.06 9.54 -46.56
N ALA A 14 72.97 9.95 -47.26
CA ALA A 14 71.69 10.26 -46.62
C ALA A 14 71.00 9.04 -46.04
N ILE A 15 71.08 7.86 -46.68
CA ILE A 15 70.56 6.60 -46.17
C ILE A 15 71.37 6.10 -44.95
N PHE A 16 72.68 6.34 -44.90
CA PHE A 16 73.46 5.93 -43.75
C PHE A 16 73.27 6.83 -42.51
N VAL A 17 73.00 8.12 -42.71
CA VAL A 17 72.68 9.05 -41.62
C VAL A 17 71.26 8.81 -41.08
N LEU A 18 70.33 8.40 -41.96
CA LEU A 18 68.95 8.08 -41.54
C LEU A 18 68.88 6.70 -40.77
N GLY A 19 69.85 5.79 -41.12
CA GLY A 19 69.91 4.47 -40.41
C GLY A 19 70.43 4.53 -38.99
N THR A 20 71.26 5.54 -38.66
CA THR A 20 71.85 5.72 -37.29
C THR A 20 70.93 6.53 -36.37
N LEU A 21 69.88 7.14 -36.84
CA LEU A 21 68.89 7.83 -36.03
C LEU A 21 67.73 6.91 -35.52
N LEU A 22 67.62 5.68 -36.06
CA LEU A 22 66.61 4.72 -35.65
C LEU A 22 67.09 3.67 -34.61
N SER A 23 68.30 3.72 -34.14
CA SER A 23 68.88 2.69 -33.19
C SER A 23 68.86 3.16 -31.74
N GLY A 24 68.11 4.21 -31.40
CA GLY A 24 68.16 4.79 -30.05
C GLY A 24 66.82 4.87 -29.35
N CYS A 25 66.10 3.75 -29.20
CA CYS A 25 65.04 3.63 -28.14
C CYS A 25 64.60 2.18 -27.99
N SER A 26 65.45 1.34 -27.46
CA SER A 26 65.02 0.05 -26.86
C SER A 26 65.50 0.00 -25.40
N GLY A 27 65.11 1.02 -24.66
CA GLY A 27 65.08 0.98 -23.22
C GLY A 27 63.71 0.51 -22.80
N LYS A 28 63.51 -0.79 -22.60
CA LYS A 28 62.46 -1.27 -21.73
C LYS A 28 62.75 -0.71 -20.34
N GLN A 29 62.30 0.52 -20.06
CA GLN A 29 62.00 0.91 -18.69
C GLN A 29 60.83 0.04 -18.25
N ALA A 30 61.10 -0.98 -17.48
CA ALA A 30 60.16 -1.55 -16.56
C ALA A 30 59.82 -0.43 -15.55
N GLY A 31 58.96 0.48 -15.97
CA GLY A 31 58.31 1.41 -15.08
C GLY A 31 57.44 0.52 -14.18
N GLY A 32 57.91 0.25 -12.99
CA GLY A 32 57.06 -0.34 -11.94
C GLY A 32 55.77 0.50 -11.90
N ALA A 33 54.65 -0.11 -12.24
CA ALA A 33 53.35 0.55 -12.14
C ALA A 33 53.28 1.09 -10.69
N ARG A 34 53.07 2.38 -10.54
CA ARG A 34 52.93 2.97 -9.20
C ARG A 34 51.73 2.26 -8.55
N PRO A 35 51.86 1.79 -7.29
CA PRO A 35 50.76 1.13 -6.61
C PRO A 35 49.50 2.01 -6.67
N THR A 36 48.37 1.44 -7.06
CA THR A 36 47.11 2.16 -7.12
C THR A 36 46.66 2.44 -5.68
N ALA A 37 46.46 3.71 -5.37
CA ALA A 37 45.92 4.10 -4.07
C ALA A 37 44.44 3.68 -3.96
N VAL A 38 44.16 2.84 -2.97
CA VAL A 38 42.80 2.31 -2.73
C VAL A 38 42.40 2.44 -1.27
N LYS A 39 41.12 2.63 -1.00
CA LYS A 39 40.55 2.45 0.32
C LYS A 39 39.97 1.05 0.42
N ALA A 40 40.26 0.34 1.49
CA ALA A 40 39.77 -1.00 1.72
C ALA A 40 39.25 -1.17 3.16
N MET A 41 38.36 -2.10 3.35
CA MET A 41 37.80 -2.43 4.65
C MET A 41 37.64 -3.94 4.82
N ASN A 42 37.60 -4.40 6.06
CA ASN A 42 37.28 -5.77 6.36
C ASN A 42 35.80 -6.06 6.01
N VAL A 43 35.51 -7.26 5.55
CA VAL A 43 34.15 -7.75 5.40
C VAL A 43 33.47 -7.67 6.78
N LEU A 44 32.28 -7.05 6.81
CA LEU A 44 31.51 -6.93 8.03
C LEU A 44 30.68 -8.20 8.22
N ARG A 45 30.68 -8.73 9.43
CA ARG A 45 29.86 -9.88 9.81
C ARG A 45 29.05 -9.54 11.05
N GLN A 46 27.71 -9.54 10.89
CA GLN A 46 26.81 -9.28 12.01
C GLN A 46 25.42 -9.83 11.75
N ASP A 47 24.66 -9.99 12.82
CA ASP A 47 23.25 -10.33 12.74
C ASP A 47 22.49 -9.20 12.06
N THR A 48 21.77 -9.51 11.00
CA THR A 48 21.19 -8.51 10.12
C THR A 48 19.71 -8.82 9.88
N PRO A 49 18.79 -7.91 10.27
CA PRO A 49 17.37 -8.10 9.99
C PRO A 49 17.11 -8.03 8.48
N LEU A 50 16.35 -8.99 7.97
CA LEU A 50 15.87 -8.95 6.59
C LEU A 50 14.74 -7.91 6.49
N MET A 51 14.95 -6.90 5.69
CA MET A 51 13.98 -5.81 5.49
C MET A 51 13.54 -5.79 4.05
N HIS A 52 12.23 -5.92 3.84
CA HIS A 52 11.62 -5.75 2.51
C HIS A 52 10.81 -4.48 2.47
N VAL A 53 11.06 -3.66 1.45
CA VAL A 53 10.47 -2.31 1.33
C VAL A 53 9.54 -2.26 0.13
N TYR A 54 8.29 -1.89 0.38
CA TYR A 54 7.22 -1.81 -0.61
C TYR A 54 6.64 -0.40 -0.70
N ALA A 55 6.17 -0.02 -1.89
CA ALA A 55 5.31 1.14 -2.02
C ALA A 55 3.92 0.80 -1.52
N GLY A 56 3.38 1.59 -0.62
CA GLY A 56 2.05 1.38 -0.06
C GLY A 56 1.19 2.63 -0.12
N GLN A 57 -0.11 2.41 -0.01
CA GLN A 57 -1.11 3.48 0.09
C GLN A 57 -1.88 3.33 1.40
N ILE A 58 -2.11 4.44 2.06
CA ILE A 58 -2.91 4.51 3.29
C ILE A 58 -4.39 4.53 2.91
N MET A 59 -5.19 3.68 3.54
CA MET A 59 -6.62 3.53 3.29
C MET A 59 -7.39 3.50 4.62
N GLY A 60 -8.57 4.13 4.64
CA GLY A 60 -9.48 4.00 5.78
C GLY A 60 -9.93 2.55 5.97
N THR A 61 -10.26 2.17 7.20
CA THR A 61 -10.85 0.85 7.47
C THR A 61 -12.26 0.74 6.92
N ASP A 62 -13.03 1.79 7.08
CA ASP A 62 -14.39 1.88 6.57
C ASP A 62 -14.58 3.21 5.84
N GLU A 63 -15.07 3.15 4.63
CA GLU A 63 -15.45 4.33 3.84
C GLU A 63 -16.87 4.13 3.32
N VAL A 64 -17.77 5.02 3.71
CA VAL A 64 -19.19 4.92 3.39
C VAL A 64 -19.67 6.21 2.74
N GLN A 65 -20.37 6.06 1.61
CA GLN A 65 -21.12 7.15 1.00
C GLN A 65 -22.55 7.15 1.55
N ILE A 66 -22.91 8.19 2.28
CA ILE A 66 -24.25 8.38 2.81
C ILE A 66 -25.12 8.90 1.69
N ARG A 67 -26.13 8.11 1.31
CA ARG A 67 -27.08 8.45 0.25
C ARG A 67 -28.48 8.54 0.82
N SER A 68 -29.29 9.43 0.24
CA SER A 68 -30.72 9.49 0.56
C SER A 68 -31.45 8.26 0.06
N ARG A 69 -32.34 7.67 0.87
CA ARG A 69 -33.24 6.59 0.47
C ARG A 69 -34.57 7.12 -0.06
N VAL A 70 -34.87 8.39 0.21
CA VAL A 70 -36.09 9.08 -0.20
C VAL A 70 -35.74 10.35 -0.98
N SER A 71 -36.69 10.83 -1.82
CA SER A 71 -36.47 12.03 -2.60
C SER A 71 -37.14 13.24 -1.95
N GLY A 72 -36.50 14.41 -2.00
CA GLY A 72 -37.03 15.63 -1.43
C GLY A 72 -36.00 16.72 -1.27
N ASN A 73 -36.41 17.88 -0.74
CA ASN A 73 -35.48 18.96 -0.44
C ASN A 73 -34.88 18.78 0.96
N ILE A 74 -33.58 19.07 1.09
CA ILE A 74 -32.95 19.17 2.41
C ILE A 74 -33.48 20.43 3.11
N VAL A 75 -34.18 20.26 4.23
CA VAL A 75 -34.74 21.36 5.03
C VAL A 75 -33.84 21.76 6.18
N GLU A 76 -33.09 20.81 6.72
CA GLU A 76 -32.15 21.04 7.81
C GLU A 76 -30.86 20.24 7.60
N LYS A 77 -29.75 20.87 8.01
CA LYS A 77 -28.41 20.28 7.99
C LYS A 77 -27.76 20.54 9.34
N TYR A 78 -27.29 19.48 10.02
CA TYR A 78 -26.76 19.50 11.39
C TYR A 78 -25.25 19.28 11.45
N ILE A 79 -24.59 19.27 10.29
CA ILE A 79 -23.17 18.98 10.15
C ILE A 79 -22.44 20.09 9.40
N VAL A 80 -21.12 20.10 9.60
CA VAL A 80 -20.18 20.89 8.80
C VAL A 80 -19.21 19.90 8.14
N GLY A 81 -18.89 20.13 6.86
CA GLY A 81 -17.93 19.31 6.14
C GLY A 81 -16.59 19.22 6.88
N GLY A 82 -15.99 18.04 6.90
CA GLY A 82 -14.73 17.77 7.59
C GLY A 82 -14.82 17.51 9.10
N GLN A 83 -16.00 17.66 9.73
CA GLN A 83 -16.13 17.36 11.16
C GLN A 83 -16.15 15.86 11.46
N PHE A 84 -15.76 15.48 12.67
CA PHE A 84 -15.96 14.15 13.22
C PHE A 84 -17.39 14.00 13.75
N VAL A 85 -18.04 12.86 13.43
CA VAL A 85 -19.39 12.52 13.89
C VAL A 85 -19.41 11.15 14.56
N SER A 86 -20.31 10.95 15.50
CA SER A 86 -20.52 9.66 16.16
C SER A 86 -21.61 8.86 15.46
N ALA A 87 -21.55 7.53 15.53
CA ALA A 87 -22.62 6.65 15.05
C ALA A 87 -23.97 7.03 15.68
N GLY A 88 -25.02 7.11 14.84
CA GLY A 88 -26.35 7.54 15.27
C GLY A 88 -26.52 9.07 15.37
N GLN A 89 -25.50 9.87 15.10
CA GLN A 89 -25.62 11.35 15.09
C GLN A 89 -26.50 11.78 13.89
N LEU A 90 -27.42 12.72 14.14
CA LEU A 90 -28.26 13.31 13.10
C LEU A 90 -27.43 14.18 12.16
N LEU A 91 -27.59 13.95 10.85
CA LEU A 91 -26.83 14.63 9.80
C LEU A 91 -27.73 15.60 8.99
N TYR A 92 -28.82 15.07 8.44
CA TYR A 92 -29.72 15.83 7.57
C TYR A 92 -31.19 15.50 7.85
N ARG A 93 -32.05 16.44 7.52
CA ARG A 93 -33.49 16.24 7.44
C ARG A 93 -34.02 16.64 6.07
N ILE A 94 -34.77 15.75 5.46
CA ILE A 94 -35.49 15.97 4.20
C ILE A 94 -36.92 16.38 4.52
N ASP A 95 -37.57 17.13 3.63
CA ASP A 95 -38.98 17.55 3.78
C ASP A 95 -39.90 16.33 3.92
N SER A 96 -40.47 16.18 5.13
CA SER A 96 -41.27 15.01 5.51
C SER A 96 -42.75 15.11 5.12
N ARG A 97 -43.23 16.30 4.73
CA ARG A 97 -44.69 16.60 4.58
C ARG A 97 -45.42 15.63 3.66
N GLN A 98 -44.83 15.25 2.52
CA GLN A 98 -45.42 14.28 1.59
C GLN A 98 -45.46 12.87 2.21
N TYR A 99 -44.45 12.48 2.99
CA TYR A 99 -44.35 11.16 3.62
C TYR A 99 -45.31 11.04 4.81
N GLU A 100 -45.47 12.12 5.61
CA GLU A 100 -46.46 12.22 6.69
C GLU A 100 -47.89 12.08 6.12
N SER A 101 -48.17 12.74 5.00
CA SER A 101 -49.46 12.64 4.33
C SER A 101 -49.71 11.22 3.78
N ALA A 102 -48.69 10.58 3.19
CA ALA A 102 -48.78 9.20 2.70
C ALA A 102 -49.02 8.20 3.86
N LEU A 103 -48.33 8.39 4.99
CA LEU A 103 -48.53 7.56 6.18
C LEU A 103 -49.95 7.73 6.74
N LEU A 104 -50.47 8.97 6.82
CA LEU A 104 -51.84 9.23 7.28
C LEU A 104 -52.86 8.56 6.38
N GLN A 105 -52.68 8.63 5.06
CA GLN A 105 -53.53 7.95 4.08
C GLN A 105 -53.51 6.43 4.24
N ALA A 106 -52.31 5.82 4.40
CA ALA A 106 -52.16 4.37 4.62
C ALA A 106 -52.85 3.92 5.90
N ARG A 107 -52.71 4.67 7.00
CA ARG A 107 -53.38 4.42 8.28
C ARG A 107 -54.90 4.52 8.15
N ALA A 108 -55.42 5.49 7.41
CA ALA A 108 -56.88 5.60 7.18
C ALA A 108 -57.42 4.40 6.39
N THR A 109 -56.70 3.94 5.37
CA THR A 109 -57.06 2.73 4.61
C THR A 109 -57.02 1.46 5.46
N LEU A 110 -56.02 1.33 6.31
CA LEU A 110 -55.95 0.22 7.27
C LEU A 110 -57.15 0.23 8.22
N ALA A 111 -57.47 1.38 8.83
CA ALA A 111 -58.62 1.51 9.75
C ALA A 111 -59.95 1.13 9.09
N GLN A 112 -60.15 1.51 7.78
CA GLN A 112 -61.31 1.10 7.01
C GLN A 112 -61.37 -0.42 6.80
N SER A 113 -60.26 -1.07 6.49
CA SER A 113 -60.21 -2.53 6.30
C SER A 113 -60.41 -3.29 7.63
N GLU A 114 -59.88 -2.79 8.72
CA GLU A 114 -60.11 -3.33 10.06
C GLU A 114 -61.62 -3.26 10.49
N ALA A 115 -62.29 -2.12 10.20
CA ALA A 115 -63.70 -1.98 10.44
C ALA A 115 -64.53 -2.98 9.60
N THR A 116 -64.17 -3.19 8.34
CA THR A 116 -64.81 -4.16 7.45
C THR A 116 -64.59 -5.59 7.95
N LEU A 117 -63.39 -5.95 8.39
CA LEU A 117 -63.08 -7.24 8.99
C LEU A 117 -63.90 -7.47 10.27
N ASN A 118 -63.97 -6.47 11.14
CA ASN A 118 -64.73 -6.56 12.37
C ASN A 118 -66.20 -6.83 12.15
N ASN A 119 -66.82 -6.16 11.12
CA ASN A 119 -68.20 -6.44 10.71
C ASN A 119 -68.34 -7.90 10.23
N ALA A 120 -67.43 -8.37 9.37
CA ALA A 120 -67.46 -9.74 8.84
C ALA A 120 -67.28 -10.80 9.97
N ARG A 121 -66.44 -10.52 10.93
CA ARG A 121 -66.26 -11.39 12.12
C ARG A 121 -67.52 -11.44 12.98
N THR A 122 -68.22 -10.30 13.15
CA THR A 122 -69.49 -10.23 13.86
C THR A 122 -70.57 -11.04 13.14
N ASP A 123 -70.63 -10.92 11.81
CA ASP A 123 -71.57 -11.70 10.99
C ASP A 123 -71.21 -13.20 11.04
N LEU A 124 -69.95 -13.57 10.91
CA LEU A 124 -69.53 -14.98 11.06
C LEU A 124 -69.98 -15.56 12.40
N ALA A 125 -69.78 -14.84 13.51
CA ALA A 125 -70.23 -15.26 14.82
C ALA A 125 -71.75 -15.51 14.88
N ARG A 126 -72.53 -14.63 14.24
CA ARG A 126 -73.98 -14.81 14.13
C ARG A 126 -74.31 -16.05 13.29
N TYR A 127 -73.65 -16.27 12.15
CA TYR A 127 -73.89 -17.45 11.30
C TYR A 127 -73.47 -18.76 12.01
N GLN A 128 -72.47 -18.74 12.82
CA GLN A 128 -72.07 -19.89 13.65
C GLN A 128 -73.16 -20.29 14.64
N GLN A 129 -73.85 -19.32 15.28
CA GLN A 129 -74.98 -19.56 16.15
C GLN A 129 -76.22 -20.11 15.38
N LEU A 130 -76.49 -19.57 14.20
CA LEU A 130 -77.59 -20.05 13.35
C LEU A 130 -77.34 -21.47 12.82
N TYR A 131 -76.10 -21.80 12.50
CA TYR A 131 -75.71 -23.16 12.10
C TYR A 131 -75.87 -24.16 13.22
N ALA A 132 -75.47 -23.79 14.44
CA ALA A 132 -75.69 -24.63 15.63
C ALA A 132 -77.13 -24.93 15.91
N SER A 133 -78.08 -24.03 15.51
CA SER A 133 -79.55 -24.23 15.55
C SER A 133 -80.14 -24.83 14.27
N ALA A 134 -79.28 -25.30 13.33
CA ALA A 134 -79.71 -25.86 12.03
C ALA A 134 -80.52 -24.90 11.16
N ALA A 135 -80.38 -23.58 11.35
CA ALA A 135 -81.13 -22.53 10.59
C ALA A 135 -80.40 -22.10 9.28
N VAL A 136 -79.19 -22.49 9.05
CA VAL A 136 -78.39 -22.22 7.82
C VAL A 136 -77.61 -23.47 7.39
N SER A 137 -77.23 -23.53 6.11
CA SER A 137 -76.42 -24.62 5.53
C SER A 137 -74.96 -24.50 5.91
N GLU A 138 -74.22 -25.61 5.88
CA GLU A 138 -72.78 -25.66 6.05
C GLU A 138 -72.07 -24.82 4.97
N GLN A 139 -72.55 -24.85 3.73
CA GLN A 139 -72.03 -24.04 2.62
C GLN A 139 -72.10 -22.54 2.93
N THR A 140 -73.22 -22.09 3.55
CA THR A 140 -73.38 -20.68 3.97
C THR A 140 -72.36 -20.27 5.00
N LEU A 141 -72.17 -21.13 6.04
CA LEU A 141 -71.15 -20.89 7.07
C LEU A 141 -69.74 -20.86 6.47
N ALA A 142 -69.40 -21.82 5.60
CA ALA A 142 -68.11 -21.87 4.92
C ALA A 142 -67.83 -20.61 4.06
N THR A 143 -68.88 -20.09 3.42
CA THR A 143 -68.81 -18.84 2.63
C THR A 143 -68.45 -17.64 3.54
N GLN A 144 -69.12 -17.52 4.71
CA GLN A 144 -68.82 -16.45 5.67
C GLN A 144 -67.39 -16.58 6.27
N GLN A 145 -66.95 -17.80 6.54
CA GLN A 145 -65.58 -18.04 6.99
C GLN A 145 -64.55 -17.63 5.92
N ALA A 146 -64.79 -18.00 4.64
CA ALA A 146 -63.92 -17.60 3.54
C ALA A 146 -63.89 -16.07 3.35
N GLN A 147 -65.00 -15.39 3.60
CA GLN A 147 -65.07 -13.93 3.56
C GLN A 147 -64.25 -13.27 4.65
N VAL A 148 -64.27 -13.79 5.90
CA VAL A 148 -63.41 -13.32 6.99
C VAL A 148 -61.94 -13.51 6.64
N ASN A 149 -61.57 -14.69 6.13
CA ASN A 149 -60.18 -14.99 5.76
C ASN A 149 -59.71 -14.01 4.63
N ALA A 150 -60.60 -13.69 3.67
CA ALA A 150 -60.32 -12.71 2.63
C ALA A 150 -60.06 -11.30 3.21
N TYR A 151 -60.88 -10.84 4.16
CA TYR A 151 -60.69 -9.53 4.77
C TYR A 151 -59.47 -9.51 5.73
N GLU A 152 -59.14 -10.62 6.37
CA GLU A 152 -57.87 -10.75 7.12
C GLU A 152 -56.66 -10.55 6.22
N ALA A 153 -56.67 -11.13 5.03
CA ALA A 153 -55.62 -10.90 4.03
C ALA A 153 -55.51 -9.42 3.58
N VAL A 154 -56.66 -8.74 3.42
CA VAL A 154 -56.68 -7.30 3.09
C VAL A 154 -56.12 -6.45 4.24
N VAL A 155 -56.46 -6.74 5.48
CA VAL A 155 -55.86 -6.05 6.65
C VAL A 155 -54.37 -6.27 6.72
N ALA A 156 -53.91 -7.49 6.47
CA ALA A 156 -52.47 -7.80 6.45
C ALA A 156 -51.73 -7.01 5.36
N ALA A 157 -52.33 -6.91 4.15
CA ALA A 157 -51.78 -6.12 3.05
C ALA A 157 -51.68 -4.62 3.40
N ASN A 158 -52.80 -4.04 3.97
CA ASN A 158 -52.82 -2.63 4.36
C ASN A 158 -51.87 -2.33 5.53
N THR A 159 -51.67 -3.28 6.44
CA THR A 159 -50.66 -3.17 7.51
C THR A 159 -49.24 -3.07 6.92
N ALA A 160 -48.95 -3.84 5.89
CA ALA A 160 -47.65 -3.75 5.19
C ALA A 160 -47.48 -2.38 4.50
N LEU A 161 -48.52 -1.81 3.92
CA LEU A 161 -48.49 -0.47 3.33
C LEU A 161 -48.23 0.63 4.38
N VAL A 162 -48.86 0.53 5.56
CA VAL A 162 -48.56 1.45 6.68
C VAL A 162 -47.10 1.36 7.10
N ARG A 163 -46.54 0.15 7.21
CA ARG A 163 -45.12 -0.04 7.55
C ARG A 163 -44.23 0.58 6.49
N GLN A 164 -44.48 0.34 5.22
CA GLN A 164 -43.71 0.96 4.13
C GLN A 164 -43.75 2.49 4.18
N ALA A 165 -44.94 3.08 4.40
CA ALA A 165 -45.07 4.52 4.53
C ALA A 165 -44.34 5.08 5.75
N GLN A 166 -44.31 4.34 6.86
CA GLN A 166 -43.54 4.70 8.07
C GLN A 166 -42.04 4.65 7.78
N GLU A 167 -41.54 3.58 7.17
CA GLU A 167 -40.13 3.44 6.77
C GLU A 167 -39.68 4.60 5.88
N ASN A 168 -40.50 4.98 4.89
CA ASN A 168 -40.22 6.12 4.04
C ASN A 168 -40.18 7.46 4.81
N LEU A 169 -41.03 7.62 5.82
CA LEU A 169 -41.01 8.79 6.69
C LEU A 169 -39.75 8.79 7.58
N ASP A 170 -39.40 7.65 8.14
CA ASP A 170 -38.20 7.51 8.99
C ASP A 170 -36.93 7.81 8.17
N ASP A 171 -36.87 7.39 6.91
CA ASP A 171 -35.76 7.64 5.97
C ASP A 171 -35.63 9.13 5.57
N THR A 172 -36.58 10.02 5.96
CA THR A 172 -36.39 11.48 5.81
C THR A 172 -35.40 12.06 6.80
N VAL A 173 -35.05 11.33 7.84
CA VAL A 173 -34.09 11.72 8.88
C VAL A 173 -32.85 10.88 8.76
N ILE A 174 -31.73 11.50 8.40
CA ILE A 174 -30.52 10.78 8.00
C ILE A 174 -29.50 10.85 9.15
N TYR A 175 -29.07 9.66 9.59
CA TYR A 175 -28.11 9.49 10.68
C TYR A 175 -26.81 8.91 10.16
N ALA A 176 -25.70 9.16 10.92
CA ALA A 176 -24.41 8.56 10.68
C ALA A 176 -24.46 7.04 10.96
N PRO A 177 -24.09 6.18 10.01
CA PRO A 177 -24.09 4.72 10.21
C PRO A 177 -22.93 4.22 11.08
N LEU A 178 -21.86 4.98 11.16
CA LEU A 178 -20.66 4.68 11.94
C LEU A 178 -20.06 5.98 12.52
N SER A 179 -19.06 5.88 13.40
CA SER A 179 -18.30 7.03 13.88
C SER A 179 -17.13 7.27 12.94
N GLY A 180 -16.89 8.52 12.54
CA GLY A 180 -15.82 8.85 11.62
C GLY A 180 -15.80 10.30 11.20
N GLN A 181 -14.87 10.66 10.34
CA GLN A 181 -14.74 12.00 9.79
C GLN A 181 -15.52 12.12 8.48
N LEU A 182 -16.28 13.21 8.35
CA LEU A 182 -16.99 13.55 7.13
C LEU A 182 -16.05 14.14 6.08
N SER A 183 -16.37 13.92 4.79
CA SER A 183 -15.75 14.69 3.71
C SER A 183 -16.10 16.18 3.80
N VAL A 184 -15.26 17.00 3.18
CA VAL A 184 -15.52 18.46 3.08
C VAL A 184 -16.67 18.71 2.12
N ASP A 185 -16.79 17.88 1.06
CA ASP A 185 -17.87 17.97 0.08
C ASP A 185 -19.16 17.36 0.65
N ASP A 186 -20.14 18.22 0.86
CA ASP A 186 -21.46 17.87 1.36
C ASP A 186 -22.56 18.64 0.62
N VAL A 187 -23.79 18.17 0.75
CA VAL A 187 -24.94 18.79 0.06
C VAL A 187 -25.47 19.98 0.88
N ALA A 188 -25.74 21.08 0.18
CA ALA A 188 -26.26 22.29 0.81
C ALA A 188 -27.75 22.18 1.18
N MET A 189 -28.17 22.91 2.22
CA MET A 189 -29.57 23.07 2.57
C MET A 189 -30.36 23.69 1.40
N GLY A 190 -31.57 23.21 1.17
CA GLY A 190 -32.43 23.60 0.05
C GLY A 190 -32.21 22.80 -1.23
N THR A 191 -31.19 21.97 -1.33
CA THR A 191 -30.93 21.12 -2.49
C THR A 191 -31.97 20.00 -2.56
N PHE A 192 -32.47 19.73 -3.75
CA PHE A 192 -33.29 18.54 -4.02
C PHE A 192 -32.40 17.31 -4.17
N VAL A 193 -32.70 16.26 -3.44
CA VAL A 193 -32.00 14.96 -3.48
C VAL A 193 -32.91 13.87 -4.02
N SER A 194 -32.34 12.95 -4.78
CA SER A 194 -33.04 11.81 -5.37
C SER A 194 -32.65 10.51 -4.68
N ALA A 195 -33.64 9.68 -4.39
CA ALA A 195 -33.45 8.39 -3.74
C ALA A 195 -32.42 7.50 -4.46
N GLY A 196 -31.48 6.94 -3.69
CA GLY A 196 -30.46 5.99 -4.15
C GLY A 196 -29.34 6.57 -5.02
N THR A 197 -29.48 7.77 -5.57
CA THR A 197 -28.51 8.34 -6.53
C THR A 197 -27.67 9.47 -5.93
N THR A 198 -28.29 10.37 -5.14
CA THR A 198 -27.61 11.52 -4.58
C THR A 198 -26.78 11.12 -3.35
N THR A 199 -25.46 11.26 -3.43
CA THR A 199 -24.58 11.17 -2.27
C THR A 199 -24.65 12.48 -1.48
N LEU A 200 -24.99 12.41 -0.22
CA LEU A 200 -25.15 13.57 0.67
C LEU A 200 -23.82 14.01 1.23
N VAL A 201 -23.04 13.06 1.71
CA VAL A 201 -21.69 13.23 2.25
C VAL A 201 -21.02 11.86 2.28
N SER A 202 -19.69 11.84 2.12
CA SER A 202 -18.88 10.64 2.39
C SER A 202 -18.33 10.70 3.80
N MET A 203 -18.17 9.56 4.43
CA MET A 203 -17.53 9.48 5.74
C MET A 203 -16.60 8.28 5.81
N GLY A 204 -15.57 8.38 6.62
CA GLY A 204 -14.60 7.30 6.80
C GLY A 204 -13.99 7.29 8.17
N THR A 205 -13.49 6.12 8.56
CA THR A 205 -12.69 5.94 9.77
C THR A 205 -11.20 6.12 9.43
N SER A 206 -10.49 6.86 10.27
CA SER A 206 -9.05 7.07 10.16
C SER A 206 -8.26 6.48 11.33
N ASN A 207 -8.93 5.88 12.31
CA ASN A 207 -8.32 5.16 13.41
C ASN A 207 -9.19 3.97 13.82
N PRO A 208 -8.71 2.73 13.67
CA PRO A 208 -7.43 2.35 13.04
C PRO A 208 -7.43 2.60 11.51
N ILE A 209 -6.26 2.48 10.88
CA ILE A 209 -6.08 2.76 9.45
C ILE A 209 -5.25 1.65 8.79
N PHE A 210 -5.49 1.39 7.51
CA PHE A 210 -4.74 0.40 6.75
C PHE A 210 -3.60 1.04 5.95
N ALA A 211 -2.47 0.34 5.89
CA ALA A 211 -1.49 0.50 4.83
C ALA A 211 -1.62 -0.70 3.87
N GLN A 212 -2.01 -0.43 2.63
CA GLN A 212 -2.16 -1.42 1.58
C GLN A 212 -0.92 -1.41 0.70
N PHE A 213 -0.33 -2.58 0.44
CA PHE A 213 0.81 -2.77 -0.43
C PHE A 213 0.69 -4.09 -1.18
N SER A 214 1.55 -4.32 -2.18
CA SER A 214 1.49 -5.52 -3.03
C SER A 214 2.82 -6.25 -3.02
N LEU A 215 2.76 -7.58 -2.90
CA LEU A 215 3.88 -8.52 -2.99
C LEU A 215 3.83 -9.24 -4.34
N SER A 216 4.97 -9.48 -4.97
CA SER A 216 5.04 -10.42 -6.08
C SER A 216 4.85 -11.87 -5.60
N GLU A 217 4.55 -12.79 -6.51
CA GLU A 217 4.38 -14.22 -6.19
C GLU A 217 5.61 -14.80 -5.47
N ASN A 218 6.82 -14.48 -5.96
CA ASN A 218 8.06 -14.99 -5.36
C ASN A 218 8.25 -14.44 -3.94
N GLU A 219 8.07 -13.14 -3.75
CA GLU A 219 8.17 -12.50 -2.43
C GLU A 219 7.13 -13.05 -1.45
N TYR A 220 5.92 -13.36 -1.94
CA TYR A 220 4.90 -14.01 -1.11
C TYR A 220 5.31 -15.40 -0.65
N LEU A 221 5.91 -16.22 -1.54
CA LEU A 221 6.37 -17.56 -1.18
C LEU A 221 7.52 -17.49 -0.14
N ASP A 222 8.48 -16.59 -0.34
CA ASP A 222 9.57 -16.34 0.61
C ASP A 222 9.02 -15.84 1.96
N PHE A 223 8.06 -14.94 1.91
CA PHE A 223 7.39 -14.40 3.10
C PHE A 223 6.63 -15.47 3.89
N VAL A 224 5.89 -16.36 3.23
CA VAL A 224 5.17 -17.48 3.89
C VAL A 224 6.15 -18.46 4.52
N GLU A 225 7.26 -18.77 3.85
CA GLU A 225 8.29 -19.66 4.40
C GLU A 225 8.92 -19.05 5.67
N GLN A 226 9.21 -17.75 5.67
CA GLN A 226 9.74 -17.04 6.84
C GLN A 226 8.71 -16.95 7.96
N ALA A 227 7.47 -16.57 7.64
CA ALA A 227 6.40 -16.47 8.63
C ALA A 227 6.12 -17.80 9.33
N ALA A 228 6.27 -18.93 8.64
CA ALA A 228 6.13 -20.27 9.25
C ALA A 228 7.18 -20.53 10.33
N LYS A 229 8.36 -19.90 10.25
CA LYS A 229 9.46 -20.02 11.23
C LYS A 229 9.27 -19.10 12.43
N THR A 230 8.58 -17.96 12.28
CA THR A 230 8.46 -16.88 13.27
C THR A 230 7.14 -16.82 14.03
N GLY A 231 6.25 -17.77 13.84
CA GLY A 231 4.95 -17.81 14.56
C GLY A 231 3.76 -17.32 13.72
N GLY A 232 3.93 -17.18 12.41
CA GLY A 232 2.85 -16.86 11.47
C GLY A 232 2.90 -15.43 10.93
N ILE A 233 2.08 -15.18 9.91
CA ILE A 233 2.02 -13.91 9.15
C ILE A 233 1.73 -12.70 10.06
N GLY A 234 0.93 -12.88 11.13
CA GLY A 234 0.58 -11.82 12.06
C GLY A 234 1.71 -11.38 13.02
N ALA A 235 2.80 -12.16 13.11
CA ALA A 235 3.95 -11.83 13.95
C ALA A 235 4.94 -10.87 13.25
N VAL A 236 4.79 -10.65 11.96
CA VAL A 236 5.66 -9.76 11.18
C VAL A 236 5.36 -8.30 11.53
N VAL A 237 6.40 -7.61 11.97
CA VAL A 237 6.32 -6.18 12.29
C VAL A 237 6.37 -5.36 11.00
N VAL A 238 5.48 -4.38 10.93
CA VAL A 238 5.39 -3.47 9.78
C VAL A 238 5.69 -2.05 10.24
N GLU A 239 6.68 -1.42 9.60
CA GLU A 239 6.97 0.01 9.80
C GLU A 239 6.53 0.83 8.60
N LEU A 240 6.16 2.09 8.84
CA LEU A 240 5.85 3.06 7.79
C LEU A 240 6.88 4.18 7.78
N THR A 241 7.33 4.51 6.57
CA THR A 241 8.07 5.74 6.30
C THR A 241 7.21 6.63 5.40
N LEU A 242 6.90 7.82 5.87
CA LEU A 242 6.05 8.77 5.16
C LEU A 242 6.80 9.40 3.98
N SER A 243 6.08 10.06 3.07
CA SER A 243 6.66 10.67 1.87
C SER A 243 7.70 11.76 2.14
N ASN A 244 7.66 12.37 3.33
CA ASN A 244 8.68 13.34 3.79
C ASN A 244 9.94 12.68 4.38
N GLY A 245 10.02 11.34 4.42
CA GLY A 245 11.12 10.58 4.98
C GLY A 245 11.01 10.30 6.48
N SER A 246 10.02 10.85 7.19
CA SER A 246 9.85 10.57 8.62
C SER A 246 9.26 9.16 8.84
N LYS A 247 9.75 8.47 9.87
CA LYS A 247 9.16 7.20 10.30
C LYS A 247 7.90 7.45 11.13
N TYR A 248 6.85 6.69 10.86
CA TYR A 248 5.66 6.67 11.70
C TYR A 248 5.98 5.97 13.03
N PRO A 249 5.62 6.56 14.19
CA PRO A 249 6.10 6.06 15.49
C PRO A 249 5.44 4.75 15.94
N ILE A 250 4.27 4.42 15.39
CA ILE A 250 3.52 3.23 15.78
C ILE A 250 3.74 2.13 14.74
N ILE A 251 4.11 0.94 15.20
CA ILE A 251 4.25 -0.24 14.36
C ILE A 251 2.89 -0.84 14.03
N GLY A 252 2.77 -1.42 12.84
CA GLY A 252 1.58 -2.12 12.39
C GLY A 252 1.79 -3.62 12.29
N HIS A 253 0.69 -4.32 12.06
CA HIS A 253 0.66 -5.76 11.87
C HIS A 253 -0.15 -6.13 10.64
N ILE A 254 0.27 -7.17 9.91
CA ILE A 254 -0.50 -7.71 8.80
C ILE A 254 -1.76 -8.38 9.35
N VAL A 255 -2.92 -7.95 8.85
CA VAL A 255 -4.22 -8.48 9.30
C VAL A 255 -4.97 -9.22 8.20
N THR A 256 -4.73 -8.89 6.94
CA THR A 256 -5.41 -9.53 5.81
C THR A 256 -4.59 -9.46 4.54
N SER A 257 -4.78 -10.44 3.69
CA SER A 257 -4.27 -10.47 2.32
C SER A 257 -5.39 -10.90 1.38
N ASP A 258 -5.27 -10.52 0.12
CA ASP A 258 -6.18 -11.01 -0.90
C ASP A 258 -6.14 -12.54 -1.02
N ARG A 259 -7.22 -13.11 -1.53
CA ARG A 259 -7.35 -14.57 -1.74
C ARG A 259 -6.57 -15.06 -2.95
N ALA A 260 -6.32 -14.19 -3.91
CA ALA A 260 -5.72 -14.54 -5.20
C ALA A 260 -4.79 -13.43 -5.67
N LEU A 261 -3.80 -13.82 -6.48
CA LEU A 261 -2.96 -12.87 -7.19
C LEU A 261 -3.77 -12.10 -8.25
N THR A 262 -3.48 -10.83 -8.40
CA THR A 262 -4.01 -10.01 -9.49
C THR A 262 -3.43 -10.51 -10.81
N ALA A 263 -4.28 -11.00 -11.72
CA ALA A 263 -3.85 -11.66 -12.95
C ALA A 263 -3.02 -10.75 -13.88
N GLN A 264 -3.23 -9.43 -13.83
CA GLN A 264 -2.52 -8.46 -14.68
C GLN A 264 -1.09 -8.18 -14.20
N THR A 265 -0.83 -8.23 -12.92
CA THR A 265 0.45 -7.85 -12.30
C THR A 265 1.19 -9.01 -11.66
N GLY A 266 0.52 -10.15 -11.41
CA GLY A 266 1.08 -11.27 -10.67
C GLY A 266 1.39 -10.93 -9.20
N THR A 267 0.66 -9.97 -8.62
CA THR A 267 0.90 -9.50 -7.25
C THR A 267 -0.25 -9.82 -6.32
N LEU A 268 0.06 -10.04 -5.06
CA LEU A 268 -0.88 -10.22 -3.96
C LEU A 268 -0.99 -8.91 -3.17
N THR A 269 -2.21 -8.44 -2.98
CA THR A 269 -2.48 -7.27 -2.14
C THR A 269 -2.53 -7.68 -0.67
N VAL A 270 -1.80 -6.96 0.16
CA VAL A 270 -1.73 -7.16 1.62
C VAL A 270 -2.08 -5.86 2.33
N LYS A 271 -2.76 -5.97 3.47
CA LYS A 271 -3.11 -4.84 4.32
C LYS A 271 -2.54 -5.03 5.72
N ALA A 272 -1.80 -4.04 6.16
CA ALA A 272 -1.35 -3.93 7.54
C ALA A 272 -2.18 -2.88 8.28
N LEU A 273 -2.55 -3.17 9.50
CA LEU A 273 -3.34 -2.29 10.38
C LEU A 273 -2.42 -1.48 11.26
N PHE A 274 -2.71 -0.19 11.38
CA PHE A 274 -2.00 0.76 12.23
C PHE A 274 -2.98 1.53 13.11
N ASP A 275 -2.63 1.72 14.36
CA ASP A 275 -3.32 2.69 15.20
C ASP A 275 -2.92 4.09 14.77
N ASN A 276 -3.90 5.01 14.73
CA ASN A 276 -3.70 6.38 14.27
C ASN A 276 -4.40 7.40 15.20
N PRO A 277 -4.03 7.43 16.49
CA PRO A 277 -4.73 8.25 17.49
C PRO A 277 -4.65 9.75 17.18
N ASP A 278 -3.53 10.21 16.63
CA ASP A 278 -3.28 11.62 16.33
C ASP A 278 -3.81 12.04 14.94
N GLY A 279 -4.38 11.10 14.16
CA GLY A 279 -4.87 11.38 12.81
C GLY A 279 -3.80 11.81 11.81
N LEU A 280 -2.53 11.50 12.06
CA LEU A 280 -1.42 11.87 11.19
C LEU A 280 -1.50 11.16 9.82
N LEU A 281 -1.92 9.90 9.82
CA LEU A 281 -2.16 9.16 8.61
C LEU A 281 -3.54 9.48 8.06
N MET A 282 -3.60 9.92 6.81
CA MET A 282 -4.86 10.21 6.11
C MET A 282 -5.06 9.24 4.95
N PRO A 283 -6.28 8.74 4.72
CA PRO A 283 -6.59 7.95 3.52
C PRO A 283 -6.14 8.68 2.25
N GLY A 284 -5.57 7.92 1.31
CA GLY A 284 -5.01 8.48 0.07
C GLY A 284 -3.53 8.84 0.12
N MET A 285 -2.91 8.94 1.30
CA MET A 285 -1.46 9.16 1.41
C MET A 285 -0.68 7.96 0.90
N PHE A 286 0.51 8.23 0.35
CA PHE A 286 1.49 7.21 0.02
C PHE A 286 2.52 7.08 1.15
N ALA A 287 2.92 5.86 1.44
CA ALA A 287 3.95 5.56 2.42
C ALA A 287 4.81 4.41 1.92
N ARG A 288 6.05 4.35 2.40
CA ARG A 288 6.91 3.20 2.21
C ARG A 288 6.65 2.24 3.36
N VAL A 289 6.23 1.04 3.03
CA VAL A 289 5.95 -0.05 3.98
C VAL A 289 7.20 -0.90 4.09
N THR A 290 7.77 -1.02 5.28
CA THR A 290 8.92 -1.88 5.56
C THR A 290 8.46 -3.06 6.39
N LEU A 291 8.58 -4.26 5.83
CA LEU A 291 8.40 -5.51 6.56
C LEU A 291 9.72 -5.87 7.22
N ILE A 292 9.71 -6.02 8.53
CA ILE A 292 10.86 -6.49 9.31
C ILE A 292 10.67 -7.99 9.50
N GLY A 293 11.49 -8.75 8.77
CA GLY A 293 11.53 -10.21 8.83
C GLY A 293 12.52 -10.72 9.88
N ASP A 294 12.88 -12.00 9.74
CA ASP A 294 13.87 -12.66 10.60
C ASP A 294 15.23 -12.01 10.50
N THR A 295 15.98 -12.11 11.60
CA THR A 295 17.37 -11.71 11.63
C THR A 295 18.23 -12.85 11.07
N LEU A 296 18.94 -12.59 9.98
CA LEU A 296 19.94 -13.51 9.44
C LEU A 296 21.19 -13.49 10.35
N PRO A 297 21.45 -14.56 11.10
CA PRO A 297 22.59 -14.59 12.01
C PRO A 297 23.91 -14.60 11.23
N ASN A 298 24.87 -13.83 11.70
CA ASN A 298 26.20 -13.77 11.11
C ASN A 298 26.22 -13.47 9.60
N ALA A 299 25.33 -12.60 9.10
CA ALA A 299 25.31 -12.21 7.70
C ALA A 299 26.65 -11.58 7.27
N THR A 300 27.18 -12.04 6.14
CA THR A 300 28.37 -11.44 5.50
C THR A 300 27.92 -10.26 4.66
N LEU A 301 28.42 -9.08 4.98
CA LEU A 301 28.01 -7.81 4.38
C LEU A 301 29.16 -7.16 3.62
N VAL A 302 28.87 -6.69 2.42
CA VAL A 302 29.81 -5.94 1.60
C VAL A 302 29.18 -4.60 1.16
N PRO A 303 29.91 -3.47 1.23
CA PRO A 303 29.36 -2.20 0.77
C PRO A 303 28.99 -2.25 -0.71
N GLU A 304 27.85 -1.64 -1.05
CA GLU A 304 27.39 -1.54 -2.44
C GLU A 304 28.48 -0.98 -3.38
N ARG A 305 29.22 0.04 -2.91
CA ARG A 305 30.30 0.68 -3.69
C ARG A 305 31.44 -0.26 -4.04
N ALA A 306 31.64 -1.34 -3.30
CA ALA A 306 32.70 -2.34 -3.56
C ALA A 306 32.29 -3.37 -4.62
N VAL A 307 30.98 -3.51 -4.88
CA VAL A 307 30.45 -4.49 -5.81
C VAL A 307 30.53 -3.98 -7.23
N GLN A 308 31.18 -4.77 -8.09
CA GLN A 308 31.22 -4.54 -9.53
C GLN A 308 30.42 -5.61 -10.26
N GLN A 309 29.82 -5.23 -11.37
CA GLN A 309 29.06 -6.14 -12.23
C GLN A 309 29.61 -6.13 -13.65
N LEU A 310 29.91 -7.30 -14.17
CA LEU A 310 30.35 -7.49 -15.54
C LEU A 310 29.68 -8.72 -16.14
N LEU A 311 29.05 -8.55 -17.28
CA LEU A 311 28.36 -9.64 -18.02
C LEU A 311 27.41 -10.47 -17.15
N GLY A 312 26.67 -9.80 -16.25
CA GLY A 312 25.71 -10.46 -15.36
C GLY A 312 26.30 -11.19 -14.16
N LYS A 313 27.61 -11.12 -13.95
CA LYS A 313 28.29 -11.65 -12.76
C LYS A 313 28.69 -10.51 -11.84
N SER A 314 28.47 -10.71 -10.54
CA SER A 314 28.91 -9.79 -9.50
C SER A 314 30.25 -10.24 -8.94
N PHE A 315 31.18 -9.30 -8.75
CA PHE A 315 32.47 -9.55 -8.18
C PHE A 315 32.94 -8.36 -7.33
N VAL A 316 33.90 -8.61 -6.47
CA VAL A 316 34.60 -7.61 -5.65
C VAL A 316 36.11 -7.72 -5.88
N MET A 317 36.79 -6.60 -5.66
CA MET A 317 38.25 -6.59 -5.64
C MET A 317 38.74 -6.73 -4.20
N LEU A 318 39.53 -7.76 -3.95
CA LEU A 318 40.16 -8.05 -2.66
C LEU A 318 41.61 -7.58 -2.63
N VAL A 319 42.07 -7.27 -1.44
CA VAL A 319 43.49 -7.14 -1.16
C VAL A 319 44.08 -8.52 -0.91
N GLY A 320 44.76 -9.08 -1.89
CA GLY A 320 45.42 -10.37 -1.80
C GLY A 320 46.79 -10.31 -1.09
N GLU A 321 47.49 -11.44 -1.13
CA GLU A 321 48.88 -11.53 -0.62
C GLU A 321 49.78 -10.54 -1.40
N ASP A 322 50.78 -9.99 -0.73
CA ASP A 322 51.70 -8.99 -1.29
C ASP A 322 51.02 -7.68 -1.73
N ASN A 323 49.84 -7.32 -1.19
CA ASN A 323 49.06 -6.15 -1.58
C ASN A 323 48.71 -6.11 -3.09
N LYS A 324 48.37 -7.23 -3.67
CA LYS A 324 47.89 -7.32 -5.05
C LYS A 324 46.36 -7.39 -5.13
N ALA A 325 45.82 -6.78 -6.16
CA ALA A 325 44.41 -6.83 -6.42
C ALA A 325 43.96 -8.21 -6.93
N VAL A 326 42.98 -8.83 -6.28
CA VAL A 326 42.40 -10.11 -6.67
C VAL A 326 40.90 -9.94 -6.92
N ALA A 327 40.45 -10.26 -8.13
CA ALA A 327 39.01 -10.27 -8.42
C ALA A 327 38.39 -11.58 -7.93
N ARG A 328 37.33 -11.48 -7.12
CA ARG A 328 36.59 -12.65 -6.64
C ARG A 328 35.10 -12.52 -6.98
N THR A 329 34.58 -13.53 -7.65
CA THR A 329 33.13 -13.62 -7.96
C THR A 329 32.38 -13.90 -6.67
N ILE A 330 31.25 -13.21 -6.49
CA ILE A 330 30.39 -13.35 -5.32
C ILE A 330 28.94 -13.57 -5.74
N THR A 331 28.18 -14.22 -4.87
CA THR A 331 26.72 -14.36 -5.02
C THR A 331 26.06 -13.37 -4.07
N LEU A 332 25.38 -12.37 -4.65
CA LEU A 332 24.67 -11.36 -3.88
C LEU A 332 23.32 -11.90 -3.40
N GLY A 333 22.92 -11.46 -2.23
CA GLY A 333 21.57 -11.53 -1.68
C GLY A 333 20.93 -10.14 -1.65
N ASP A 334 20.10 -9.91 -0.63
CA ASP A 334 19.34 -8.68 -0.48
C ASP A 334 20.23 -7.48 -0.12
N LYS A 335 19.77 -6.30 -0.51
CA LYS A 335 20.42 -5.04 -0.16
C LYS A 335 19.83 -4.50 1.14
N ILE A 336 20.69 -4.12 2.08
CA ILE A 336 20.29 -3.53 3.36
C ILE A 336 21.10 -2.25 3.59
N GLY A 337 20.42 -1.12 3.58
CA GLY A 337 21.06 0.18 3.65
C GLY A 337 22.12 0.36 2.56
N SER A 338 23.36 0.60 2.97
CA SER A 338 24.53 0.76 2.09
C SER A 338 25.24 -0.56 1.75
N TYR A 339 24.70 -1.72 2.14
CA TYR A 339 25.34 -3.02 2.00
C TYR A 339 24.53 -4.00 1.18
N TYR A 340 25.21 -4.96 0.59
CA TYR A 340 24.63 -6.22 0.10
C TYR A 340 24.97 -7.35 1.04
N ILE A 341 24.02 -8.24 1.29
CA ILE A 341 24.29 -9.55 1.88
C ILE A 341 25.00 -10.40 0.84
N VAL A 342 26.09 -11.06 1.22
CA VAL A 342 26.80 -12.00 0.36
C VAL A 342 26.43 -13.42 0.78
N LYS A 343 25.82 -14.18 -0.13
CA LYS A 343 25.40 -15.57 0.11
C LYS A 343 26.58 -16.53 -0.01
N ASP A 344 27.53 -16.23 -0.92
CA ASP A 344 28.70 -17.09 -1.17
C ASP A 344 29.82 -16.30 -1.83
N GLY A 345 31.06 -16.72 -1.62
CA GLY A 345 32.26 -16.19 -2.29
C GLY A 345 33.15 -15.29 -1.44
N LEU A 346 32.81 -14.98 -0.19
CA LEU A 346 33.65 -14.17 0.72
C LEU A 346 33.85 -14.84 2.09
N ASP A 347 35.06 -14.74 2.59
CA ASP A 347 35.45 -15.13 3.94
C ASP A 347 35.56 -13.92 4.89
N THR A 348 35.47 -14.18 6.19
CA THR A 348 35.56 -13.14 7.23
C THR A 348 36.90 -12.45 7.29
N SER A 349 37.96 -13.08 6.79
CA SER A 349 39.32 -12.54 6.75
C SER A 349 39.60 -11.68 5.52
N ASP A 350 38.64 -11.65 4.56
CA ASP A 350 38.83 -10.93 3.32
C ASP A 350 38.80 -9.41 3.56
N ILE A 351 39.67 -8.69 2.84
CA ILE A 351 39.71 -7.23 2.81
C ILE A 351 39.20 -6.78 1.44
N VAL A 352 38.10 -6.04 1.43
CA VAL A 352 37.44 -5.60 0.20
C VAL A 352 37.81 -4.14 -0.11
N VAL A 353 38.15 -3.89 -1.37
CA VAL A 353 38.39 -2.52 -1.88
C VAL A 353 37.07 -1.80 -2.08
N VAL A 354 36.91 -0.62 -1.47
CA VAL A 354 35.69 0.20 -1.51
C VAL A 354 35.82 1.50 -2.33
N GLU A 355 37.06 1.98 -2.52
CA GLU A 355 37.38 3.12 -3.37
C GLU A 355 38.67 2.89 -4.18
N GLY A 356 38.78 3.52 -5.36
CA GLY A 356 39.91 3.35 -6.27
C GLY A 356 39.71 2.25 -7.31
N LEU A 357 38.50 1.72 -7.44
CA LEU A 357 38.15 0.59 -8.31
C LEU A 357 38.25 0.90 -9.82
N THR A 358 38.07 2.17 -10.23
CA THR A 358 37.93 2.58 -11.63
C THR A 358 39.19 2.32 -12.47
N THR A 359 40.39 2.40 -11.85
CA THR A 359 41.69 2.21 -12.51
C THR A 359 42.34 0.89 -12.13
N LEU A 360 41.69 0.10 -11.28
CA LEU A 360 42.24 -1.11 -10.72
C LEU A 360 42.08 -2.29 -11.69
N GLN A 361 43.20 -2.98 -11.94
CA GLN A 361 43.23 -4.23 -12.71
C GLN A 361 43.64 -5.38 -11.82
N GLU A 362 43.15 -6.57 -12.12
CA GLU A 362 43.57 -7.79 -11.43
C GLU A 362 45.07 -8.00 -11.51
N GLY A 363 45.70 -8.34 -10.37
CA GLY A 363 47.13 -8.48 -10.23
C GLY A 363 47.93 -7.17 -10.05
N GLY A 364 47.25 -6.00 -10.10
CA GLY A 364 47.90 -4.70 -9.88
C GLY A 364 48.34 -4.50 -8.43
N ASP A 365 49.47 -3.79 -8.24
CA ASP A 365 49.98 -3.44 -6.91
C ASP A 365 49.09 -2.38 -6.26
N LEU A 366 48.77 -2.55 -4.97
CA LEU A 366 47.90 -1.70 -4.18
C LEU A 366 48.67 -0.90 -3.13
N ALA A 367 48.33 0.39 -3.02
CA ALA A 367 48.66 1.20 -1.83
C ALA A 367 47.37 1.30 -0.99
N VAL A 368 47.25 0.40 -0.01
CA VAL A 368 46.00 0.19 0.75
C VAL A 368 45.93 1.17 1.92
N THR A 369 44.83 1.88 2.03
CA THR A 369 44.43 2.63 3.22
C THR A 369 43.21 1.95 3.83
N MET A 370 43.32 1.42 5.03
CA MET A 370 42.19 0.82 5.73
C MET A 370 41.26 1.91 6.23
N VAL A 371 39.94 1.71 6.02
CA VAL A 371 38.89 2.62 6.44
C VAL A 371 37.79 1.88 7.21
N THR A 372 37.09 2.62 8.05
CA THR A 372 35.97 2.09 8.84
C THR A 372 34.62 2.42 8.13
N PRO A 373 33.54 1.66 8.40
CA PRO A 373 32.22 1.96 7.86
C PRO A 373 31.75 3.39 8.13
N SER A 374 32.01 3.92 9.33
CA SER A 374 31.62 5.27 9.74
C SER A 374 32.35 6.36 8.97
N GLU A 375 33.65 6.18 8.67
CA GLU A 375 34.44 7.13 7.86
C GLU A 375 33.93 7.20 6.41
N MET A 376 33.32 6.14 5.91
CA MET A 376 32.77 6.05 4.57
C MET A 376 31.28 6.41 4.50
N GLY A 377 30.64 6.67 5.66
CA GLY A 377 29.20 6.97 5.76
C GLY A 377 28.32 5.76 5.42
N PHE A 378 28.81 4.53 5.59
CA PHE A 378 28.04 3.32 5.38
C PHE A 378 27.17 3.02 6.60
N SER A 379 25.89 2.78 6.36
CA SER A 379 24.89 2.48 7.39
C SER A 379 24.03 1.29 6.94
N LEU A 380 23.56 0.51 7.91
CA LEU A 380 22.57 -0.54 7.70
C LEU A 380 21.14 0.02 7.71
N GLU A 381 20.96 1.20 8.27
CA GLU A 381 19.70 1.93 8.11
C GLU A 381 19.61 2.45 6.67
N GLY A 382 18.45 2.31 6.05
CA GLY A 382 18.23 2.81 4.69
C GLY A 382 18.55 4.31 4.61
N ASP A 383 19.22 4.71 3.54
CA ASP A 383 19.64 6.09 3.31
C ASP A 383 18.42 7.02 3.31
N THR A 384 18.18 7.70 4.43
CA THR A 384 17.17 8.75 4.57
C THR A 384 17.69 10.11 4.08
N SER A 385 18.96 10.20 3.63
CA SER A 385 19.66 11.46 3.37
C SER A 385 19.45 12.05 1.97
N ASN A 386 18.74 11.40 1.06
CA ASN A 386 18.56 11.88 -0.32
C ASN A 386 17.35 12.82 -0.55
N PHE A 387 16.75 13.35 0.51
CA PHE A 387 15.86 14.49 0.39
C PHE A 387 16.57 15.75 0.89
N ASN A 388 17.23 16.41 -0.07
CA ASN A 388 17.82 17.71 0.05
C ASN A 388 16.80 18.68 0.72
N THR A 389 17.04 19.01 1.96
CA THR A 389 16.40 20.17 2.62
C THR A 389 16.86 21.39 1.87
N ARG A 390 16.13 21.79 0.82
CA ARG A 390 16.14 23.17 0.36
C ARG A 390 15.59 23.98 1.53
N GLU A 391 16.49 24.65 2.23
CA GLU A 391 16.16 25.71 3.15
C GLU A 391 15.16 26.65 2.46
N LEU A 392 13.91 26.60 2.92
CA LEU A 392 12.95 27.64 2.64
C LEU A 392 13.35 28.83 3.52
N THR A 393 14.21 29.68 2.98
CA THR A 393 14.45 31.02 3.54
C THR A 393 13.12 31.78 3.48
N PRO A 394 12.58 32.26 4.59
CA PRO A 394 11.36 33.05 4.55
C PRO A 394 11.65 34.35 3.82
N ALA A 395 10.91 34.63 2.75
CA ALA A 395 10.93 35.92 2.08
C ALA A 395 10.42 37.00 3.07
N LYS A 396 11.19 38.08 3.19
CA LYS A 396 10.87 39.29 3.94
C LYS A 396 9.69 40.01 3.33
#